data_adf6394c7689cad307df8b7e85b619e9
#
_entry.id   adf6394c7689cad307df8b7e85b619e9
#
_cell.length_a   1.000
_cell.length_b   1.000
_cell.length_c   1.000
_cell.angle_alpha   90.00
_cell.angle_beta   90.00
_cell.angle_gamma   90.00
#
_symmetry.space_group_name_H-M   'P 1'
#
loop_
_entity.id
_entity.type
_entity.pdbx_description
1 polymer ?
#
loop_
_entity_poly.entity_id
_entity_poly.type
_entity_poly.pdbx_seq_one_letter_code
_entity_poly.pdbx_strand_id
1 'polypeptide(L)'
;MNLNVRAVLASVIEAIPIMRERGGGSVLFTSSTSGVVGSPFSPLYSVAKWGVIGLARSLAKRYGPENIRFNVVCPGTTDTPMLNVLVSRPDEEDTKGKDIDELKRIRGSGNPMGRPARPEEVANAALFLLSHEASYVNGASLLVDGGKTA
;
A
#
# COMPACT_ATOMS: atom_id res chain seq x y z
N MET A 1 1.01 13.21 8.19
CA MET A 1 0.01 12.48 9.03
C MET A 1 -1.43 12.71 8.58
N ASN A 2 -1.86 13.93 8.29
CA ASN A 2 -3.27 14.21 7.92
C ASN A 2 -3.77 13.38 6.74
N LEU A 3 -3.04 13.35 5.64
CA LEU A 3 -3.47 12.65 4.42
C LEU A 3 -3.37 11.12 4.54
N ASN A 4 -2.31 10.61 5.16
CA ASN A 4 -2.02 9.17 5.17
C ASN A 4 -2.66 8.39 6.32
N VAL A 5 -3.16 9.05 7.36
CA VAL A 5 -3.77 8.39 8.52
C VAL A 5 -5.13 8.96 8.83
N ARG A 6 -5.22 10.29 9.08
CA ARG A 6 -6.47 10.92 9.50
C ARG A 6 -7.56 10.84 8.43
N ALA A 7 -7.22 11.11 7.17
CA ALA A 7 -8.19 11.02 6.06
C ALA A 7 -8.69 9.58 5.87
N VAL A 8 -7.80 8.59 5.99
CA VAL A 8 -8.14 7.16 5.91
C VAL A 8 -9.16 6.79 6.99
N LEU A 9 -8.89 7.19 8.25
CA LEU A 9 -9.82 6.92 9.35
C LEU A 9 -11.17 7.62 9.15
N ALA A 10 -11.18 8.88 8.72
CA ALA A 10 -12.41 9.62 8.46
C ALA A 10 -13.27 8.93 7.39
N SER A 11 -12.66 8.50 6.28
CA SER A 11 -13.38 7.78 5.21
C SER A 11 -14.02 6.48 5.72
N VAL A 12 -13.34 5.77 6.61
CA VAL A 12 -13.88 4.52 7.18
C VAL A 12 -15.06 4.79 8.10
N ILE A 13 -14.98 5.82 8.95
CA ILE A 13 -16.08 6.20 9.86
C ILE A 13 -17.37 6.45 9.09
N GLU A 14 -17.27 7.15 7.95
CA GLU A 14 -18.43 7.44 7.10
C GLU A 14 -18.95 6.21 6.33
N ALA A 15 -18.06 5.27 5.97
CA ALA A 15 -18.42 4.09 5.18
C ALA A 15 -19.09 2.97 6.01
N ILE A 16 -18.72 2.81 7.28
CA ILE A 16 -19.19 1.70 8.14
C ILE A 16 -20.72 1.65 8.26
N PRO A 17 -21.46 2.74 8.54
CA PRO A 17 -22.93 2.68 8.65
C PRO A 17 -23.58 2.14 7.37
N ILE A 18 -23.11 2.59 6.21
CA ILE A 18 -23.63 2.17 4.91
C ILE A 18 -23.35 0.67 4.66
N MET A 19 -22.16 0.18 5.04
CA MET A 19 -21.82 -1.23 4.92
C MET A 19 -22.67 -2.11 5.84
N ARG A 20 -22.96 -1.66 7.06
CA ARG A 20 -23.86 -2.34 7.98
C ARG A 20 -25.27 -2.50 7.40
N GLU A 21 -25.84 -1.44 6.86
CA GLU A 21 -27.15 -1.47 6.22
C GLU A 21 -27.22 -2.45 5.03
N ARG A 22 -26.09 -2.66 4.35
CA ARG A 22 -25.96 -3.59 3.22
C ARG A 22 -25.60 -5.04 3.64
N GLY A 23 -25.45 -5.30 4.94
CA GLY A 23 -25.11 -6.63 5.46
C GLY A 23 -23.64 -7.02 5.34
N GLY A 24 -22.75 -6.06 5.11
CA GLY A 24 -21.32 -6.27 5.04
C GLY A 24 -20.60 -5.45 3.99
N GLY A 25 -19.31 -5.68 3.85
CA GLY A 25 -18.49 -4.96 2.87
C GLY A 25 -17.01 -5.35 2.91
N SER A 26 -16.25 -4.74 2.01
CA SER A 26 -14.79 -4.91 1.98
C SER A 26 -14.11 -3.55 1.84
N VAL A 27 -13.16 -3.28 2.71
CA VAL A 27 -12.34 -2.07 2.71
C VAL A 27 -10.89 -2.45 2.45
N LEU A 28 -10.28 -1.77 1.51
CA LEU A 28 -8.87 -1.93 1.19
C LEU A 28 -8.12 -0.64 1.50
N PHE A 29 -7.07 -0.76 2.26
CA PHE A 29 -6.11 0.32 2.48
C PHE A 29 -4.86 0.11 1.64
N THR A 30 -4.26 1.21 1.20
CA THR A 30 -2.97 1.20 0.53
C THR A 30 -1.88 1.64 1.50
N SER A 31 -1.05 0.68 1.92
CA SER A 31 0.17 0.95 2.67
C SER A 31 1.38 1.04 1.72
N SER A 32 2.48 0.44 2.06
CA SER A 32 3.74 0.37 1.31
C SER A 32 4.62 -0.71 1.92
N THR A 33 5.65 -1.15 1.21
CA THR A 33 6.77 -1.89 1.83
C THR A 33 7.38 -1.12 3.01
N SER A 34 7.38 0.22 2.97
CA SER A 34 7.81 1.06 4.10
C SER A 34 6.90 0.96 5.34
N GLY A 35 5.72 0.38 5.22
CA GLY A 35 4.83 0.02 6.34
C GLY A 35 5.07 -1.37 6.89
N VAL A 36 6.03 -2.13 6.35
CA VAL A 36 6.39 -3.49 6.80
C VAL A 36 7.85 -3.53 7.23
N VAL A 37 8.72 -2.90 6.44
CA VAL A 37 10.13 -2.68 6.79
C VAL A 37 10.38 -1.17 6.91
N GLY A 38 11.31 -0.76 7.74
CA GLY A 38 11.65 0.65 7.90
C GLY A 38 12.21 1.26 6.61
N SER A 39 12.05 2.58 6.44
CA SER A 39 12.70 3.33 5.37
C SER A 39 13.66 4.35 5.98
N PRO A 40 14.97 4.26 5.70
CA PRO A 40 15.94 5.22 6.20
C PRO A 40 15.73 6.63 5.63
N PHE A 41 15.15 6.71 4.42
CA PHE A 41 14.96 7.99 3.71
C PHE A 41 13.65 8.72 4.08
N SER A 42 12.70 8.05 4.72
CA SER A 42 11.38 8.62 5.01
C SER A 42 10.77 8.03 6.29
N PRO A 43 11.35 8.29 7.48
CA PRO A 43 10.86 7.71 8.74
C PRO A 43 9.39 8.04 9.04
N LEU A 44 8.97 9.30 8.84
CA LEU A 44 7.57 9.72 9.07
C LEU A 44 6.58 9.06 8.09
N TYR A 45 7.01 8.79 6.86
CA TYR A 45 6.19 8.03 5.92
C TYR A 45 6.03 6.58 6.39
N SER A 46 7.12 5.95 6.87
CA SER A 46 7.06 4.61 7.46
C SER A 46 6.09 4.57 8.64
N VAL A 47 6.18 5.51 9.59
CA VAL A 47 5.24 5.59 10.72
C VAL A 47 3.80 5.66 10.24
N ALA A 48 3.51 6.49 9.22
CA ALA A 48 2.16 6.62 8.69
C ALA A 48 1.67 5.31 8.04
N LYS A 49 2.54 4.62 7.28
CA LYS A 49 2.18 3.37 6.58
C LYS A 49 2.09 2.16 7.51
N TRP A 50 2.89 2.10 8.58
CA TRP A 50 2.71 1.17 9.69
C TRP A 50 1.38 1.40 10.41
N GLY A 51 1.03 2.68 10.65
CA GLY A 51 -0.23 3.07 11.28
C GLY A 51 -1.45 2.58 10.50
N VAL A 52 -1.42 2.63 9.17
CA VAL A 52 -2.48 2.10 8.30
C VAL A 52 -2.66 0.60 8.47
N ILE A 53 -1.56 -0.17 8.58
CA ILE A 53 -1.62 -1.61 8.81
C ILE A 53 -2.23 -1.91 10.20
N GLY A 54 -1.78 -1.20 11.23
CA GLY A 54 -2.32 -1.34 12.57
C GLY A 54 -3.82 -1.02 12.64
N LEU A 55 -4.24 0.06 11.94
CA LEU A 55 -5.64 0.45 11.82
C LEU A 55 -6.48 -0.65 11.15
N ALA A 56 -6.03 -1.17 10.00
CA ALA A 56 -6.73 -2.25 9.28
C ALA A 56 -6.95 -3.47 10.16
N ARG A 57 -5.91 -3.93 10.86
CA ARG A 57 -5.98 -5.09 11.76
C ARG A 57 -6.96 -4.87 12.93
N SER A 58 -6.99 -3.66 13.48
CA SER A 58 -7.91 -3.31 14.56
C SER A 58 -9.36 -3.28 14.08
N LEU A 59 -9.61 -2.68 12.90
CA LEU A 59 -10.94 -2.62 12.30
C LEU A 59 -11.42 -4.00 11.84
N ALA A 60 -10.54 -4.85 11.30
CA ALA A 60 -10.84 -6.22 10.93
C ALA A 60 -11.37 -7.04 12.12
N LYS A 61 -10.75 -6.89 13.29
CA LYS A 61 -11.20 -7.55 14.51
C LYS A 61 -12.53 -6.99 15.01
N ARG A 62 -12.70 -5.66 14.94
CA ARG A 62 -13.88 -4.98 15.45
C ARG A 62 -15.12 -5.26 14.63
N TYR A 63 -15.00 -5.22 13.30
CA TYR A 63 -16.13 -5.26 12.37
C TYR A 63 -16.26 -6.58 11.60
N GLY A 64 -15.37 -7.53 11.81
CA GLY A 64 -15.50 -8.89 11.27
C GLY A 64 -16.81 -9.58 11.62
N PRO A 65 -17.33 -9.49 12.87
CA PRO A 65 -18.66 -10.01 13.22
C PRO A 65 -19.82 -9.40 12.42
N GLU A 66 -19.62 -8.22 11.85
CA GLU A 66 -20.60 -7.50 11.00
C GLU A 66 -20.39 -7.79 9.51
N ASN A 67 -19.59 -8.81 9.15
CA ASN A 67 -19.26 -9.18 7.79
C ASN A 67 -18.56 -8.04 7.00
N ILE A 68 -17.80 -7.18 7.68
CA ILE A 68 -16.99 -6.12 7.07
C ILE A 68 -15.52 -6.50 7.17
N ARG A 69 -14.87 -6.69 6.02
CA ARG A 69 -13.46 -7.06 5.92
C ARG A 69 -12.58 -5.82 5.73
N PHE A 70 -11.41 -5.82 6.34
CA PHE A 70 -10.40 -4.77 6.21
C PHE A 70 -9.06 -5.39 5.89
N ASN A 71 -8.53 -5.10 4.72
CA ASN A 71 -7.24 -5.60 4.27
C ASN A 71 -6.34 -4.46 3.79
N VAL A 72 -5.07 -4.77 3.60
CA VAL A 72 -4.06 -3.81 3.16
C VAL A 72 -3.29 -4.37 1.97
N VAL A 73 -3.14 -3.59 0.91
CA VAL A 73 -2.13 -3.83 -0.11
C VAL A 73 -0.88 -3.02 0.22
N CYS A 74 0.29 -3.64 0.10
CA CYS A 74 1.59 -3.05 0.41
C CYS A 74 2.48 -3.06 -0.84
N PRO A 75 2.35 -2.06 -1.74
CA PRO A 75 3.16 -2.01 -2.95
C PRO A 75 4.64 -1.74 -2.64
N GLY A 76 5.51 -2.33 -3.45
CA GLY A 76 6.89 -1.91 -3.61
C GLY A 76 7.03 -0.77 -4.62
N THR A 77 8.18 -0.73 -5.29
CA THR A 77 8.42 0.22 -6.39
C THR A 77 7.47 -0.07 -7.53
N THR A 78 6.62 0.88 -7.87
CA THR A 78 5.60 0.76 -8.92
C THR A 78 5.80 1.87 -9.96
N ASP A 79 5.72 1.54 -11.25
CA ASP A 79 5.92 2.49 -12.34
C ASP A 79 4.69 3.40 -12.49
N THR A 80 4.76 4.54 -11.84
CA THR A 80 3.71 5.57 -11.79
C THR A 80 4.34 6.95 -11.90
N PRO A 81 3.56 8.00 -12.18
CA PRO A 81 4.07 9.38 -12.13
C PRO A 81 4.76 9.75 -10.81
N MET A 82 4.35 9.14 -9.70
CA MET A 82 5.01 9.32 -8.40
C MET A 82 6.45 8.79 -8.41
N LEU A 83 6.72 7.68 -9.12
CA LEU A 83 8.08 7.16 -9.24
C LEU A 83 8.99 8.15 -9.97
N ASN A 84 8.49 8.83 -11.02
CA ASN A 84 9.25 9.86 -11.72
C ASN A 84 9.71 10.97 -10.76
N VAL A 85 8.79 11.45 -9.91
CA VAL A 85 9.11 12.47 -8.89
C VAL A 85 10.13 11.95 -7.88
N LEU A 86 10.02 10.69 -7.46
CA LEU A 86 10.92 10.09 -6.48
C LEU A 86 12.35 9.90 -7.03
N VAL A 87 12.48 9.48 -8.28
CA VAL A 87 13.80 9.24 -8.90
C VAL A 87 14.46 10.53 -9.39
N SER A 88 13.71 11.62 -9.58
CA SER A 88 14.23 12.92 -10.02
C SER A 88 14.61 13.85 -8.87
N ARG A 89 14.74 13.37 -7.64
CA ARG A 89 15.10 14.18 -6.49
C ARG A 89 16.55 14.68 -6.60
N PRO A 90 16.79 16.00 -6.49
CA PRO A 90 18.11 16.59 -6.72
C PRO A 90 19.15 16.29 -5.63
N ASP A 91 18.71 15.77 -4.49
CA ASP A 91 19.53 15.45 -3.32
C ASP A 91 20.17 14.03 -3.36
N GLU A 92 19.81 13.21 -4.35
CA GLU A 92 20.48 11.91 -4.60
C GLU A 92 21.60 12.10 -5.65
N GLU A 93 22.88 12.07 -5.24
CA GLU A 93 24.03 12.24 -6.13
C GLU A 93 24.07 11.23 -7.28
N ASP A 94 23.57 10.02 -7.06
CA ASP A 94 23.50 8.94 -8.03
C ASP A 94 22.51 9.19 -9.19
N THR A 95 21.72 10.28 -9.13
CA THR A 95 20.72 10.60 -10.15
C THR A 95 21.24 11.55 -11.22
N LYS A 96 22.36 12.22 -10.99
CA LYS A 96 22.91 13.24 -11.88
C LYS A 96 23.30 12.64 -13.24
N GLY A 97 22.73 13.20 -14.31
CA GLY A 97 23.08 12.84 -15.69
C GLY A 97 22.42 11.59 -16.24
N LYS A 98 21.53 10.93 -15.46
CA LYS A 98 20.77 9.77 -15.90
C LYS A 98 19.38 10.17 -16.34
N ASP A 99 18.85 9.50 -17.37
CA ASP A 99 17.47 9.68 -17.78
C ASP A 99 16.47 8.99 -16.81
N ILE A 100 15.19 9.35 -16.93
CA ILE A 100 14.14 8.84 -16.03
C ILE A 100 14.00 7.32 -16.14
N ASP A 101 14.12 6.75 -17.32
CA ASP A 101 13.93 5.30 -17.52
C ASP A 101 15.10 4.51 -16.93
N GLU A 102 16.32 5.03 -17.05
CA GLU A 102 17.49 4.47 -16.37
C GLU A 102 17.33 4.52 -14.85
N LEU A 103 16.88 5.64 -14.28
CA LEU A 103 16.64 5.80 -12.85
C LEU A 103 15.55 4.85 -12.33
N LYS A 104 14.47 4.67 -13.08
CA LYS A 104 13.43 3.69 -12.76
C LYS A 104 13.96 2.27 -12.77
N ARG A 105 14.80 1.92 -13.75
CA ARG A 105 15.43 0.60 -13.82
C ARG A 105 16.34 0.35 -12.64
N ILE A 106 17.16 1.31 -12.26
CA ILE A 106 18.03 1.24 -11.07
C ILE A 106 17.18 1.05 -9.81
N ARG A 107 16.10 1.82 -9.67
CA ARG A 107 15.20 1.70 -8.50
C ARG A 107 14.47 0.37 -8.47
N GLY A 108 14.12 -0.17 -9.63
CA GLY A 108 13.47 -1.47 -9.80
C GLY A 108 14.40 -2.66 -9.58
N SER A 109 15.68 -2.54 -9.91
CA SER A 109 16.67 -3.61 -9.72
C SER A 109 16.94 -3.94 -8.24
N GLY A 110 16.47 -3.09 -7.33
CA GLY A 110 16.55 -3.35 -5.88
C GLY A 110 15.55 -4.39 -5.36
N ASN A 111 14.82 -5.09 -6.23
CA ASN A 111 14.00 -6.24 -5.87
C ASN A 111 14.40 -7.47 -6.71
N PRO A 112 14.12 -8.70 -6.24
CA PRO A 112 14.47 -9.94 -6.93
C PRO A 112 13.92 -10.07 -8.37
N MET A 113 12.79 -9.46 -8.67
CA MET A 113 12.21 -9.46 -10.02
C MET A 113 12.89 -8.46 -10.98
N GLY A 114 13.82 -7.62 -10.51
CA GLY A 114 14.69 -6.77 -11.31
C GLY A 114 14.00 -5.60 -12.03
N ARG A 115 12.75 -5.29 -11.71
CA ARG A 115 11.97 -4.21 -12.34
C ARG A 115 10.95 -3.61 -11.40
N PRO A 116 10.47 -2.37 -11.63
CA PRO A 116 9.28 -1.87 -10.98
C PRO A 116 8.05 -2.72 -11.33
N ALA A 117 7.07 -2.78 -10.44
CA ALA A 117 5.77 -3.34 -10.75
C ALA A 117 5.02 -2.43 -11.74
N ARG A 118 4.23 -3.02 -12.62
CA ARG A 118 3.22 -2.27 -13.36
C ARG A 118 2.05 -1.94 -12.43
N PRO A 119 1.37 -0.79 -12.62
CA PRO A 119 0.21 -0.41 -11.81
C PRO A 119 -0.87 -1.50 -11.76
N GLU A 120 -1.09 -2.22 -12.87
CA GLU A 120 -2.08 -3.28 -13.00
C GLU A 120 -1.75 -4.48 -12.10
N GLU A 121 -0.48 -4.76 -11.84
CA GLU A 121 -0.07 -5.86 -10.95
C GLU A 121 -0.48 -5.57 -9.49
N VAL A 122 -0.43 -4.31 -9.09
CA VAL A 122 -0.93 -3.87 -7.78
C VAL A 122 -2.46 -3.84 -7.77
N ALA A 123 -3.08 -3.37 -8.86
CA ALA A 123 -4.53 -3.31 -8.98
C ALA A 123 -5.18 -4.71 -8.95
N ASN A 124 -4.57 -5.72 -9.55
CA ASN A 124 -5.05 -7.10 -9.52
C ASN A 124 -5.04 -7.67 -8.08
N ALA A 125 -4.01 -7.39 -7.30
CA ALA A 125 -3.96 -7.76 -5.89
C ALA A 125 -5.04 -7.04 -5.07
N ALA A 126 -5.27 -5.77 -5.36
CA ALA A 126 -6.34 -4.98 -4.75
C ALA A 126 -7.72 -5.53 -5.09
N LEU A 127 -7.95 -5.89 -6.36
CA LEU A 127 -9.20 -6.48 -6.82
C LEU A 127 -9.48 -7.81 -6.11
N PHE A 128 -8.49 -8.69 -5.99
CA PHE A 128 -8.61 -9.94 -5.24
C PHE A 128 -9.06 -9.67 -3.80
N LEU A 129 -8.39 -8.77 -3.07
CA LEU A 129 -8.72 -8.49 -1.67
C LEU A 129 -10.12 -7.88 -1.47
N LEU A 130 -10.63 -7.16 -2.48
CA LEU A 130 -11.98 -6.57 -2.46
C LEU A 130 -13.06 -7.56 -2.88
N SER A 131 -12.72 -8.57 -3.66
CA SER A 131 -13.66 -9.53 -4.23
C SER A 131 -14.17 -10.57 -3.23
N HIS A 132 -15.15 -11.37 -3.65
CA HIS A 132 -15.65 -12.52 -2.90
C HIS A 132 -14.64 -13.67 -2.80
N GLU A 133 -13.67 -13.74 -3.70
CA GLU A 133 -12.56 -14.72 -3.65
C GLU A 133 -11.74 -14.60 -2.36
N ALA A 134 -11.68 -13.38 -1.78
CA ALA A 134 -11.05 -13.10 -0.51
C ALA A 134 -12.02 -13.13 0.67
N SER A 135 -13.14 -13.86 0.60
CA SER A 135 -14.20 -13.84 1.63
C SER A 135 -13.72 -14.23 3.03
N TYR A 136 -12.66 -15.02 3.14
CA TYR A 136 -12.07 -15.42 4.42
C TYR A 136 -10.74 -14.70 4.72
N VAL A 137 -10.38 -13.68 3.92
CA VAL A 137 -9.19 -12.84 4.13
C VAL A 137 -9.59 -11.56 4.80
N ASN A 138 -9.18 -11.41 6.08
CA ASN A 138 -9.51 -10.25 6.91
C ASN A 138 -8.31 -9.88 7.80
N GLY A 139 -7.90 -8.63 7.81
CA GLY A 139 -6.72 -8.13 8.54
C GLY A 139 -5.38 -8.44 7.87
N ALA A 140 -5.38 -8.93 6.65
CA ALA A 140 -4.18 -9.26 5.91
C ALA A 140 -3.45 -8.02 5.37
N SER A 141 -2.12 -8.14 5.26
CA SER A 141 -1.26 -7.18 4.57
C SER A 141 -0.57 -7.91 3.42
N LEU A 142 -1.04 -7.66 2.19
CA LEU A 142 -0.54 -8.32 0.99
C LEU A 142 0.59 -7.49 0.37
N LEU A 143 1.79 -8.05 0.39
CA LEU A 143 2.95 -7.49 -0.27
C LEU A 143 2.86 -7.70 -1.78
N VAL A 144 3.10 -6.63 -2.55
CA VAL A 144 3.17 -6.64 -4.01
C VAL A 144 4.46 -5.89 -4.38
N ASP A 145 5.61 -6.51 -4.14
CA ASP A 145 6.89 -5.83 -4.10
C ASP A 145 8.02 -6.55 -4.86
N GLY A 146 7.69 -7.61 -5.58
CA GLY A 146 8.67 -8.39 -6.35
C GLY A 146 9.70 -9.12 -5.48
N GLY A 147 9.32 -9.46 -4.24
CA GLY A 147 10.18 -10.16 -3.28
C GLY A 147 11.15 -9.25 -2.52
N LYS A 148 11.00 -7.94 -2.61
CA LYS A 148 11.92 -6.97 -1.98
C LYS A 148 12.04 -7.12 -0.47
N THR A 149 10.99 -7.59 0.19
CA THR A 149 10.93 -7.72 1.66
C THR A 149 10.87 -9.17 2.13
N ALA A 150 11.10 -10.13 1.22
CA ALA A 150 11.13 -11.55 1.54
C ALA A 150 12.38 -11.94 2.34
#